data_35fa820481af6ed95981f7d2a6141f1c
#
_entry.id   35fa820481af6ed95981f7d2a6141f1c
#
_cell.length_a   1.000
_cell.length_b   1.000
_cell.length_c   1.000
_cell.angle_alpha   90.00
_cell.angle_beta   90.00
_cell.angle_gamma   90.00
#
_symmetry.space_group_name_H-M   'P 1'
#
loop_
_entity.id
_entity.type
_entity.pdbx_description
1 polymer ?
#
loop_
_entity_poly.entity_id
_entity_poly.type
_entity_poly.pdbx_seq_one_letter_code
_entity_poly.pdbx_strand_id
1 'polypeptide(L)'
;MPDTFFPPKPDIEPKIYAYRDKSPAYDGMLKIGFTARDVEGRVAQQYPTKRPGDLPYEILVEESAVWSDGGSFTDRDIHRYLRKKGFRNPAGEWFECEVDDVLAAILAVREGIDNDDSRTQDFKMRPEQAAAVEKTARYFSSFRDEGTSETPHFLWNAKMRFGKTFASYQLAKRMGWKKVRVLAFKPAVHKGL
;
A
#
# COMPACT_ATOMS: atom_id res chain seq x y z
N MET A 1 28.65 10.99 35.16
CA MET A 1 28.39 9.70 34.50
C MET A 1 26.90 9.48 34.56
N PRO A 2 26.12 9.57 33.48
CA PRO A 2 24.73 9.13 33.54
C PRO A 2 24.74 7.61 33.48
N ASP A 3 24.39 6.98 34.59
CA ASP A 3 24.06 5.58 34.65
C ASP A 3 22.78 5.32 33.84
N THR A 4 22.93 4.89 32.62
CA THR A 4 21.80 4.29 31.86
C THR A 4 21.56 2.92 32.48
N PHE A 5 20.63 2.87 33.43
CA PHE A 5 20.21 1.64 34.13
C PHE A 5 19.62 0.57 33.18
N PHE A 6 19.20 0.98 31.99
CA PHE A 6 18.73 0.06 30.96
C PHE A 6 19.72 0.04 29.80
N PRO A 7 20.10 -1.15 29.32
CA PRO A 7 20.88 -1.24 28.09
C PRO A 7 20.09 -0.56 26.95
N PRO A 8 20.78 0.09 26.00
CA PRO A 8 20.11 0.66 24.84
C PRO A 8 19.28 -0.44 24.17
N LYS A 9 18.01 -0.11 23.87
CA LYS A 9 17.13 -1.01 23.12
C LYS A 9 17.82 -1.31 21.80
N PRO A 10 18.07 -2.57 21.45
CA PRO A 10 18.64 -2.87 20.14
C PRO A 10 17.74 -2.28 19.06
N ASP A 11 18.32 -1.61 18.07
CA ASP A 11 17.63 -1.15 16.89
C ASP A 11 17.18 -2.38 16.07
N ILE A 12 16.04 -2.94 16.48
CA ILE A 12 15.43 -4.09 15.82
C ILE A 12 14.48 -3.48 14.77
N GLU A 13 14.92 -3.44 13.53
CA GLU A 13 14.09 -3.05 12.42
C GLU A 13 13.41 -4.30 11.83
N PRO A 14 12.08 -4.44 11.98
CA PRO A 14 11.36 -5.57 11.41
C PRO A 14 11.41 -5.49 9.88
N LYS A 15 11.70 -6.63 9.22
CA LYS A 15 11.86 -6.72 7.77
C LYS A 15 11.04 -7.85 7.18
N ILE A 16 10.48 -7.61 6.00
CA ILE A 16 10.03 -8.65 5.09
C ILE A 16 11.18 -8.98 4.15
N TYR A 17 11.41 -10.25 3.94
CA TYR A 17 12.37 -10.71 2.96
C TYR A 17 11.73 -11.72 2.01
N ALA A 18 12.25 -11.79 0.79
CA ALA A 18 11.94 -12.86 -0.13
C ALA A 18 13.21 -13.40 -0.77
N TYR A 19 13.26 -14.71 -0.95
CA TYR A 19 14.37 -15.36 -1.61
C TYR A 19 13.91 -16.46 -2.54
N ARG A 20 14.75 -16.78 -3.50
CA ARG A 20 14.63 -17.92 -4.42
C ARG A 20 15.53 -19.05 -3.94
N ASP A 21 15.02 -20.27 -3.90
CA ASP A 21 15.83 -21.47 -3.81
C ASP A 21 16.27 -21.87 -5.23
N LYS A 22 17.56 -22.19 -5.41
CA LYS A 22 18.13 -22.56 -6.71
C LYS A 22 17.86 -24.02 -7.12
N SER A 23 17.18 -24.77 -6.28
CA SER A 23 16.75 -26.14 -6.62
C SER A 23 15.61 -26.12 -7.63
N PRO A 24 15.65 -26.98 -8.67
CA PRO A 24 14.58 -27.04 -9.68
C PRO A 24 13.18 -27.28 -9.12
N ALA A 25 13.06 -27.87 -7.94
CA ALA A 25 11.77 -28.09 -7.28
C ALA A 25 11.05 -26.82 -6.88
N TYR A 26 11.76 -25.66 -6.81
CA TYR A 26 11.24 -24.36 -6.40
C TYR A 26 11.26 -23.33 -7.53
N ASP A 27 11.43 -23.79 -8.77
CA ASP A 27 11.48 -22.91 -9.93
C ASP A 27 10.17 -22.13 -10.07
N GLY A 28 10.28 -20.82 -10.36
CA GLY A 28 9.11 -19.91 -10.42
C GLY A 28 8.49 -19.57 -9.07
N MET A 29 9.11 -19.92 -7.94
CA MET A 29 8.59 -19.64 -6.61
C MET A 29 9.52 -18.74 -5.80
N LEU A 30 8.93 -17.89 -4.97
CA LEU A 30 9.62 -17.12 -3.96
C LEU A 30 9.14 -17.53 -2.57
N LYS A 31 10.07 -17.66 -1.64
CA LYS A 31 9.73 -17.79 -0.23
C LYS A 31 9.74 -16.42 0.42
N ILE A 32 8.63 -16.08 1.09
CA ILE A 32 8.41 -14.77 1.70
C ILE A 32 8.33 -14.96 3.21
N GLY A 33 9.20 -14.28 3.94
CA GLY A 33 9.28 -14.39 5.39
C GLY A 33 9.47 -13.05 6.09
N PHE A 34 9.43 -13.12 7.40
CA PHE A 34 9.61 -12.00 8.32
C PHE A 34 10.78 -12.25 9.25
N THR A 35 11.53 -11.21 9.55
CA THR A 35 12.55 -11.23 10.61
C THR A 35 12.64 -9.86 11.29
N ALA A 36 12.96 -9.89 12.59
CA ALA A 36 13.37 -8.71 13.33
C ALA A 36 14.90 -8.67 13.54
N ARG A 37 15.64 -9.49 12.79
CA ARG A 37 17.08 -9.62 12.85
C ARG A 37 17.67 -9.54 11.45
N ASP A 38 18.93 -9.83 11.34
CA ASP A 38 19.65 -9.99 10.07
C ASP A 38 18.97 -11.02 9.15
N VAL A 39 18.72 -10.62 7.91
CA VAL A 39 18.01 -11.44 6.90
C VAL A 39 18.91 -12.59 6.44
N GLU A 40 20.20 -12.32 6.17
CA GLU A 40 21.14 -13.35 5.72
C GLU A 40 21.26 -14.48 6.72
N GLY A 41 21.46 -14.15 8.00
CA GLY A 41 21.51 -15.12 9.07
C GLY A 41 20.19 -15.89 9.23
N ARG A 42 19.05 -15.23 9.04
CA ARG A 42 17.73 -15.87 9.12
C ARG A 42 17.50 -16.87 7.98
N VAL A 43 17.88 -16.53 6.76
CA VAL A 43 17.77 -17.42 5.61
C VAL A 43 18.77 -18.57 5.72
N ALA A 44 20.01 -18.29 6.12
CA ALA A 44 21.04 -19.31 6.30
C ALA A 44 20.64 -20.40 7.32
N GLN A 45 19.88 -20.05 8.36
CA GLN A 45 19.36 -21.02 9.35
C GLN A 45 18.39 -22.04 8.73
N GLN A 46 17.79 -21.75 7.59
CA GLN A 46 16.89 -22.68 6.89
C GLN A 46 17.69 -23.70 6.07
N TYR A 47 18.97 -23.48 5.89
CA TYR A 47 19.91 -24.36 5.18
C TYR A 47 21.03 -24.81 6.13
N PRO A 48 20.72 -25.67 7.13
CA PRO A 48 21.67 -26.00 8.20
C PRO A 48 22.89 -26.78 7.70
N THR A 49 22.78 -27.42 6.54
CA THR A 49 23.91 -28.18 5.96
C THR A 49 24.75 -27.25 5.08
N LYS A 50 25.96 -26.94 5.53
CA LYS A 50 26.95 -26.23 4.71
C LYS A 50 27.39 -27.13 3.56
N ARG A 51 27.16 -26.70 2.32
CA ARG A 51 27.65 -27.37 1.10
C ARG A 51 28.80 -26.60 0.52
N PRO A 52 29.85 -27.27 -0.01
CA PRO A 52 30.86 -26.57 -0.81
C PRO A 52 30.23 -26.02 -2.07
N GLY A 53 30.64 -24.83 -2.48
CA GLY A 53 30.13 -24.15 -3.66
C GLY A 53 29.22 -22.97 -3.34
N ASP A 54 28.43 -22.55 -4.32
CA ASP A 54 27.53 -21.40 -4.20
C ASP A 54 26.38 -21.65 -3.24
N LEU A 55 25.88 -20.56 -2.67
CA LEU A 55 24.70 -20.61 -1.79
C LEU A 55 23.50 -21.20 -2.55
N PRO A 56 22.74 -22.11 -1.93
CA PRO A 56 21.58 -22.76 -2.55
C PRO A 56 20.38 -21.83 -2.72
N TYR A 57 20.50 -20.59 -2.29
CA TYR A 57 19.46 -19.57 -2.36
C TYR A 57 20.02 -18.22 -2.81
N GLU A 58 19.12 -17.33 -3.17
CA GLU A 58 19.39 -15.93 -3.52
C GLU A 58 18.35 -15.03 -2.87
N ILE A 59 18.79 -14.10 -2.02
CA ILE A 59 17.90 -13.11 -1.40
C ILE A 59 17.64 -12.02 -2.44
N LEU A 60 16.36 -11.79 -2.75
CA LEU A 60 15.92 -10.88 -3.80
C LEU A 60 15.19 -9.65 -3.25
N VAL A 61 14.59 -9.77 -2.06
CA VAL A 61 13.88 -8.68 -1.41
C VAL A 61 14.30 -8.61 0.06
N GLU A 62 14.59 -7.40 0.52
CA GLU A 62 14.76 -7.05 1.92
C GLU A 62 14.17 -5.65 2.11
N GLU A 63 13.02 -5.56 2.76
CA GLU A 63 12.26 -4.34 2.92
C GLU A 63 11.80 -4.14 4.37
N SER A 64 11.75 -2.90 4.82
CA SER A 64 11.22 -2.56 6.14
C SER A 64 9.75 -2.97 6.29
N ALA A 65 9.41 -3.63 7.39
CA ALA A 65 8.06 -4.08 7.72
C ALA A 65 7.35 -3.12 8.68
N VAL A 66 7.56 -1.81 8.49
CA VAL A 66 6.97 -0.75 9.31
C VAL A 66 5.84 -0.08 8.55
N TRP A 67 4.70 0.10 9.21
CA TRP A 67 3.57 0.88 8.70
C TRP A 67 3.91 2.36 8.61
N SER A 68 3.21 3.09 7.74
CA SER A 68 3.35 4.56 7.66
C SER A 68 3.02 5.30 8.95
N ASP A 69 2.32 4.66 9.90
CA ASP A 69 1.95 5.19 11.21
C ASP A 69 2.88 4.75 12.36
N GLY A 70 3.93 3.97 12.05
CA GLY A 70 4.97 3.53 13.02
C GLY A 70 4.71 2.16 13.65
N GLY A 71 3.63 1.46 13.32
CA GLY A 71 3.42 0.06 13.67
C GLY A 71 4.22 -0.88 12.76
N SER A 72 4.15 -2.19 12.99
CA SER A 72 4.79 -3.19 12.13
C SER A 72 3.78 -4.23 11.63
N PHE A 73 4.02 -4.71 10.42
CA PHE A 73 3.31 -5.83 9.81
C PHE A 73 4.23 -7.04 9.67
N THR A 74 3.68 -8.17 9.32
CA THR A 74 4.41 -9.44 9.22
C THR A 74 4.24 -10.07 7.82
N ASP A 75 4.98 -11.14 7.56
CA ASP A 75 4.81 -11.99 6.39
C ASP A 75 3.37 -12.49 6.21
N ARG A 76 2.63 -12.73 7.31
CA ARG A 76 1.22 -13.16 7.26
C ARG A 76 0.32 -12.15 6.55
N ASP A 77 0.61 -10.87 6.68
CA ASP A 77 -0.13 -9.79 6.03
C ASP A 77 0.15 -9.80 4.53
N ILE A 78 1.42 -10.00 4.14
CA ILE A 78 1.82 -10.16 2.75
C ILE A 78 1.21 -11.43 2.14
N HIS A 79 1.28 -12.57 2.84
CA HIS A 79 0.69 -13.82 2.38
C HIS A 79 -0.82 -13.72 2.17
N ARG A 80 -1.53 -13.02 3.06
CA ARG A 80 -2.96 -12.75 2.93
C ARG A 80 -3.26 -11.94 1.68
N TYR A 81 -2.48 -10.88 1.45
CA TYR A 81 -2.62 -10.03 0.28
C TYR A 81 -2.41 -10.83 -1.02
N LEU A 82 -1.32 -11.60 -1.13
CA LEU A 82 -1.01 -12.39 -2.32
C LEU A 82 -2.09 -13.44 -2.60
N ARG A 83 -2.57 -14.16 -1.58
CA ARG A 83 -3.69 -15.12 -1.75
C ARG A 83 -4.95 -14.43 -2.24
N LYS A 84 -5.27 -13.27 -1.71
CA LYS A 84 -6.43 -12.44 -2.12
C LYS A 84 -6.31 -11.99 -3.58
N LYS A 85 -5.10 -11.71 -4.05
CA LYS A 85 -4.81 -11.37 -5.45
C LYS A 85 -4.79 -12.59 -6.38
N GLY A 86 -4.95 -13.80 -5.86
CA GLY A 86 -5.02 -15.03 -6.64
C GLY A 86 -3.68 -15.70 -6.90
N PHE A 87 -2.59 -15.26 -6.27
CA PHE A 87 -1.30 -15.92 -6.40
C PHE A 87 -1.36 -17.33 -5.77
N ARG A 88 -0.84 -18.29 -6.52
CA ARG A 88 -0.80 -19.67 -6.05
C ARG A 88 0.20 -19.82 -4.90
N ASN A 89 -0.23 -20.51 -3.84
CA ASN A 89 0.58 -20.80 -2.66
C ASN A 89 0.69 -22.32 -2.49
N PRO A 90 1.69 -22.95 -3.13
CA PRO A 90 1.83 -24.40 -3.11
C PRO A 90 2.07 -24.97 -1.72
N ALA A 91 2.86 -24.27 -0.89
CA ALA A 91 3.17 -24.73 0.46
C ALA A 91 3.64 -23.58 1.36
N GLY A 92 3.02 -23.41 2.52
CA GLY A 92 3.46 -22.54 3.62
C GLY A 92 3.74 -21.09 3.17
N GLU A 93 5.02 -20.70 3.16
CA GLU A 93 5.53 -19.38 2.85
C GLU A 93 5.98 -19.24 1.38
N TRP A 94 5.76 -20.26 0.53
CA TRP A 94 6.13 -20.29 -0.88
C TRP A 94 4.99 -19.82 -1.78
N PHE A 95 5.29 -18.90 -2.69
CA PHE A 95 4.33 -18.35 -3.64
C PHE A 95 4.88 -18.40 -5.05
N GLU A 96 4.05 -18.77 -6.02
CA GLU A 96 4.34 -18.63 -7.44
C GLU A 96 4.12 -17.16 -7.83
N CYS A 97 5.19 -16.36 -7.73
CA CYS A 97 5.15 -14.92 -7.99
C CYS A 97 6.56 -14.41 -8.32
N GLU A 98 6.61 -13.20 -8.89
CA GLU A 98 7.84 -12.49 -9.18
C GLU A 98 8.20 -11.49 -8.08
N VAL A 99 9.42 -10.94 -8.12
CA VAL A 99 9.92 -9.94 -7.17
C VAL A 99 9.01 -8.71 -7.12
N ASP A 100 8.56 -8.24 -8.29
CA ASP A 100 7.70 -7.07 -8.40
C ASP A 100 6.34 -7.28 -7.71
N ASP A 101 5.81 -8.50 -7.71
CA ASP A 101 4.57 -8.85 -7.02
C ASP A 101 4.73 -8.76 -5.50
N VAL A 102 5.90 -9.21 -5.00
CA VAL A 102 6.23 -9.11 -3.56
C VAL A 102 6.39 -7.66 -3.15
N LEU A 103 7.10 -6.85 -3.93
CA LEU A 103 7.28 -5.42 -3.66
C LEU A 103 5.94 -4.66 -3.70
N ALA A 104 5.10 -4.98 -4.68
CA ALA A 104 3.73 -4.42 -4.76
C ALA A 104 2.88 -4.82 -3.55
N ALA A 105 2.99 -6.07 -3.09
CA ALA A 105 2.30 -6.54 -1.89
C ALA A 105 2.78 -5.81 -0.63
N ILE A 106 4.09 -5.62 -0.45
CA ILE A 106 4.67 -4.88 0.67
C ILE A 106 4.18 -3.44 0.67
N LEU A 107 4.19 -2.77 -0.48
CA LEU A 107 3.72 -1.41 -0.62
C LEU A 107 2.21 -1.31 -0.28
N ALA A 108 1.40 -2.21 -0.83
CA ALA A 108 -0.04 -2.22 -0.58
C ALA A 108 -0.38 -2.44 0.90
N VAL A 109 0.31 -3.37 1.55
CA VAL A 109 0.16 -3.62 2.98
C VAL A 109 0.63 -2.41 3.78
N ARG A 110 1.79 -1.83 3.48
CA ARG A 110 2.35 -0.65 4.15
C ARG A 110 1.41 0.55 4.11
N GLU A 111 0.73 0.77 2.98
CA GLU A 111 -0.23 1.86 2.77
C GLU A 111 -1.65 1.51 3.26
N GLY A 112 -1.85 0.33 3.81
CA GLY A 112 -3.16 -0.14 4.26
C GLY A 112 -4.18 -0.35 3.13
N ILE A 113 -3.72 -0.54 1.89
CA ILE A 113 -4.58 -0.76 0.71
C ILE A 113 -5.22 -2.16 0.76
N ASP A 114 -4.68 -3.05 1.56
CA ASP A 114 -5.19 -4.41 1.76
C ASP A 114 -6.56 -4.45 2.44
N ASN A 115 -6.98 -3.37 3.07
CA ASN A 115 -8.28 -3.24 3.72
C ASN A 115 -9.45 -2.92 2.76
N ASP A 116 -9.28 -3.11 1.44
CA ASP A 116 -10.33 -2.83 0.45
C ASP A 116 -11.61 -3.66 0.65
N ASP A 117 -11.55 -4.81 1.34
CA ASP A 117 -12.75 -5.62 1.60
C ASP A 117 -13.66 -5.04 2.70
N SER A 118 -13.16 -4.12 3.52
CA SER A 118 -13.98 -3.41 4.50
C SER A 118 -14.33 -1.99 4.07
N ARG A 119 -13.78 -1.51 2.95
CA ARG A 119 -14.24 -0.29 2.30
C ARG A 119 -15.49 -0.64 1.49
N THR A 120 -16.60 -0.85 2.17
CA THR A 120 -17.90 -0.74 1.52
C THR A 120 -17.91 0.61 0.79
N GLN A 121 -18.21 0.59 -0.49
CA GLN A 121 -18.31 1.81 -1.32
C GLN A 121 -19.42 2.75 -0.84
N ASP A 122 -20.05 2.47 0.29
CA ASP A 122 -21.14 3.18 0.94
C ASP A 122 -20.68 4.12 2.05
N PHE A 123 -19.56 4.82 1.84
CA PHE A 123 -19.25 5.95 2.69
C PHE A 123 -20.30 7.05 2.48
N LYS A 124 -21.15 7.23 3.49
CA LYS A 124 -22.03 8.39 3.52
C LYS A 124 -21.20 9.66 3.60
N MET A 125 -21.51 10.62 2.75
CA MET A 125 -20.90 11.95 2.85
C MET A 125 -21.18 12.54 4.23
N ARG A 126 -20.18 13.16 4.83
CA ARG A 126 -20.40 14.00 6.00
C ARG A 126 -21.28 15.19 5.64
N PRO A 127 -22.05 15.76 6.58
CA PRO A 127 -22.98 16.86 6.29
C PRO A 127 -22.34 18.02 5.52
N GLU A 128 -21.13 18.40 5.89
CA GLU A 128 -20.38 19.46 5.23
C GLU A 128 -19.95 19.12 3.79
N GLN A 129 -19.66 17.84 3.53
CA GLN A 129 -19.36 17.36 2.18
C GLN A 129 -20.60 17.33 1.32
N ALA A 130 -21.70 16.84 1.86
CA ALA A 130 -22.99 16.81 1.17
C ALA A 130 -23.46 18.21 0.80
N ALA A 131 -23.36 19.17 1.73
CA ALA A 131 -23.68 20.56 1.49
C ALA A 131 -22.84 21.20 0.38
N ALA A 132 -21.52 20.93 0.38
CA ALA A 132 -20.62 21.43 -0.65
C ALA A 132 -20.94 20.84 -2.03
N VAL A 133 -21.17 19.53 -2.11
CA VAL A 133 -21.56 18.84 -3.36
C VAL A 133 -22.87 19.38 -3.87
N GLU A 134 -23.88 19.51 -3.02
CA GLU A 134 -25.20 20.03 -3.41
C GLU A 134 -25.15 21.46 -3.93
N LYS A 135 -24.44 22.33 -3.21
CA LYS A 135 -24.26 23.74 -3.62
C LYS A 135 -23.56 23.83 -4.98
N THR A 136 -22.52 23.01 -5.20
CA THR A 136 -21.78 23.02 -6.46
C THR A 136 -22.60 22.43 -7.61
N ALA A 137 -23.33 21.35 -7.34
CA ALA A 137 -24.21 20.75 -8.33
C ALA A 137 -25.29 21.72 -8.83
N ARG A 138 -25.96 22.43 -7.91
CA ARG A 138 -26.95 23.46 -8.27
C ARG A 138 -26.34 24.57 -9.12
N TYR A 139 -25.16 25.06 -8.75
CA TYR A 139 -24.46 26.07 -9.52
C TYR A 139 -24.15 25.60 -10.95
N PHE A 140 -23.64 24.38 -11.12
CA PHE A 140 -23.34 23.85 -12.46
C PHE A 140 -24.62 23.56 -13.28
N SER A 141 -25.70 23.20 -12.62
CA SER A 141 -27.00 22.98 -13.29
C SER A 141 -27.60 24.29 -13.78
N SER A 142 -27.56 25.37 -12.99
CA SER A 142 -28.07 26.68 -13.43
C SER A 142 -27.34 27.19 -14.69
N PHE A 143 -26.00 27.02 -14.75
CA PHE A 143 -25.23 27.38 -15.96
C PHE A 143 -25.64 26.60 -17.21
N ARG A 144 -26.04 25.33 -17.06
CA ARG A 144 -26.52 24.52 -18.18
C ARG A 144 -27.86 24.99 -18.66
N ASP A 145 -28.74 25.35 -17.75
CA ASP A 145 -30.12 25.76 -18.04
C ASP A 145 -30.15 27.18 -18.68
N GLU A 146 -29.23 28.03 -18.33
CA GLU A 146 -29.12 29.39 -18.87
C GLU A 146 -28.49 29.46 -20.28
N GLY A 147 -27.96 28.34 -20.79
CA GLY A 147 -27.40 28.25 -22.15
C GLY A 147 -26.19 29.18 -22.41
N THR A 148 -25.52 29.60 -21.34
CA THR A 148 -24.31 30.44 -21.40
C THR A 148 -23.14 29.68 -22.02
N SER A 149 -22.39 30.34 -22.92
CA SER A 149 -21.19 29.81 -23.54
C SER A 149 -19.99 29.82 -22.59
N GLU A 150 -20.13 30.37 -21.39
CA GLU A 150 -19.07 30.45 -20.38
C GLU A 150 -18.89 29.12 -19.65
N THR A 151 -17.63 28.80 -19.32
CA THR A 151 -17.30 27.61 -18.55
C THR A 151 -17.50 27.91 -17.06
N PRO A 152 -18.36 27.17 -16.34
CA PRO A 152 -18.59 27.42 -14.93
C PRO A 152 -17.36 27.06 -14.09
N HIS A 153 -17.00 27.94 -13.16
CA HIS A 153 -15.89 27.76 -12.22
C HIS A 153 -16.42 27.74 -10.79
N PHE A 154 -15.97 26.82 -9.97
CA PHE A 154 -16.35 26.74 -8.57
C PHE A 154 -15.14 26.43 -7.68
N LEU A 155 -14.90 27.21 -6.64
CA LEU A 155 -13.80 27.06 -5.71
C LEU A 155 -14.30 26.49 -4.36
N TRP A 156 -13.73 25.38 -3.93
CA TRP A 156 -13.91 24.86 -2.58
C TRP A 156 -12.79 25.34 -1.66
N ASN A 157 -13.07 26.29 -0.79
CA ASN A 157 -12.18 26.63 0.32
C ASN A 157 -12.42 25.63 1.45
N ALA A 158 -11.73 24.49 1.40
CA ALA A 158 -11.93 23.39 2.32
C ALA A 158 -10.68 23.13 3.18
N LYS A 159 -10.88 22.98 4.49
CA LYS A 159 -9.81 22.67 5.45
C LYS A 159 -9.14 21.33 5.14
N MET A 160 -7.96 21.10 5.73
CA MET A 160 -7.33 19.78 5.73
C MET A 160 -8.29 18.73 6.29
N ARG A 161 -8.20 17.49 5.79
CA ARG A 161 -9.07 16.35 6.17
C ARG A 161 -10.56 16.52 5.82
N PHE A 162 -10.94 17.54 5.06
CA PHE A 162 -12.30 17.65 4.53
C PHE A 162 -12.69 16.45 3.66
N GLY A 163 -11.72 15.80 3.01
CA GLY A 163 -11.98 14.73 2.02
C GLY A 163 -12.37 15.29 0.64
N LYS A 164 -11.63 16.31 0.18
CA LYS A 164 -11.86 16.98 -1.10
C LYS A 164 -12.01 16.01 -2.28
N THR A 165 -11.10 15.04 -2.38
CA THR A 165 -11.13 14.03 -3.46
C THR A 165 -12.42 13.23 -3.45
N PHE A 166 -12.83 12.72 -2.28
CA PHE A 166 -14.08 11.98 -2.13
C PHE A 166 -15.30 12.81 -2.55
N ALA A 167 -15.39 14.05 -2.04
CA ALA A 167 -16.50 14.95 -2.37
C ALA A 167 -16.52 15.29 -3.88
N SER A 168 -15.36 15.44 -4.54
CA SER A 168 -15.27 15.67 -5.98
C SER A 168 -15.78 14.48 -6.79
N TYR A 169 -15.50 13.26 -6.38
CA TYR A 169 -16.05 12.06 -7.02
C TYR A 169 -17.57 11.96 -6.81
N GLN A 170 -18.07 12.29 -5.62
CA GLN A 170 -19.51 12.32 -5.37
C GLN A 170 -20.23 13.38 -6.22
N LEU A 171 -19.60 14.55 -6.42
CA LEU A 171 -20.09 15.57 -7.35
C LEU A 171 -20.14 15.03 -8.79
N ALA A 172 -19.07 14.41 -9.26
CA ALA A 172 -19.01 13.82 -10.61
C ALA A 172 -20.11 12.78 -10.82
N LYS A 173 -20.32 11.90 -9.83
CA LYS A 173 -21.39 10.89 -9.83
C LYS A 173 -22.77 11.55 -9.91
N ARG A 174 -23.02 12.57 -9.08
CA ARG A 174 -24.29 13.31 -9.05
C ARG A 174 -24.58 14.01 -10.37
N MET A 175 -23.55 14.59 -11.00
CA MET A 175 -23.66 15.31 -12.28
C MET A 175 -23.71 14.38 -13.51
N GLY A 176 -23.49 13.08 -13.33
CA GLY A 176 -23.46 12.09 -14.42
C GLY A 176 -22.26 12.27 -15.36
N TRP A 177 -21.13 12.84 -14.88
CA TRP A 177 -19.98 13.07 -15.73
C TRP A 177 -19.28 11.75 -16.07
N LYS A 178 -19.08 11.51 -17.35
CA LYS A 178 -18.40 10.29 -17.84
C LYS A 178 -16.88 10.41 -17.87
N LYS A 179 -16.35 11.63 -17.86
CA LYS A 179 -14.92 11.92 -17.90
C LYS A 179 -14.58 13.03 -16.91
N VAL A 180 -13.65 12.76 -16.01
CA VAL A 180 -13.15 13.72 -15.03
C VAL A 180 -11.63 13.76 -15.12
N ARG A 181 -11.04 14.95 -15.22
CA ARG A 181 -9.59 15.14 -15.18
C ARG A 181 -9.22 15.77 -13.85
N VAL A 182 -8.33 15.13 -13.11
CA VAL A 182 -7.80 15.62 -11.84
C VAL A 182 -6.36 16.08 -12.08
N LEU A 183 -6.06 17.33 -11.72
CA LEU A 183 -4.72 17.90 -11.78
C LEU A 183 -4.26 18.17 -10.36
N ALA A 184 -3.10 17.62 -9.97
CA ALA A 184 -2.47 17.83 -8.68
C ALA A 184 -1.11 18.50 -8.87
N PHE A 185 -0.84 19.53 -8.06
CA PHE A 185 0.42 20.30 -8.17
C PHE A 185 1.64 19.56 -7.60
N LYS A 186 1.42 18.68 -6.60
CA LYS A 186 2.48 17.82 -6.07
C LYS A 186 1.99 16.38 -6.09
N PRO A 187 2.71 15.46 -6.74
CA PRO A 187 2.50 14.03 -6.47
C PRO A 187 2.84 13.79 -4.99
N ALA A 188 1.98 13.06 -4.30
CA ALA A 188 2.19 12.69 -2.90
C ALA A 188 3.35 11.68 -2.71
N VAL A 189 4.12 11.44 -3.75
CA VAL A 189 5.31 10.58 -3.71
C VAL A 189 6.52 11.45 -3.51
N HIS A 190 6.98 11.61 -2.28
CA HIS A 190 8.37 11.91 -2.04
C HIS A 190 9.17 10.70 -2.51
N LYS A 191 9.86 10.83 -3.63
CA LYS A 191 11.03 9.99 -3.88
C LYS A 191 12.00 10.29 -2.75
N GLY A 192 12.13 9.36 -1.81
CA GLY A 192 13.30 9.30 -0.96
C GLY A 192 14.51 9.11 -1.90
N LEU A 193 15.43 10.03 -1.82
CA LEU A 193 16.80 9.87 -2.26
C LEU A 193 17.51 8.97 -1.27
#